data_1b87fa5e9e77c9530ecf8b632d2bf0b5
#
_entry.id   1b87fa5e9e77c9530ecf8b632d2bf0b5
#
_cell.length_a   1.000
_cell.length_b   1.000
_cell.length_c   1.000
_cell.angle_alpha   90.00
_cell.angle_beta   90.00
_cell.angle_gamma   90.00
#
_symmetry.space_group_name_H-M   'P 1'
#
loop_
_entity.id
_entity.type
_entity.pdbx_description
1 polymer ?
#
loop_
_entity_poly.entity_id
_entity_poly.type
_entity_poly.pdbx_seq_one_letter_code
_entity_poly.pdbx_strand_id
1 'polypeptide(L)'
;MSLLPPIAARAAVALALAVAAGASAQGTDADIVAAKAAFDRGDRARLEALAPRASGHLLEPYVAYWRLKLGIDTADPEAIRAFLARYAATPLAERLKIDWLRSLGRKGDWTRFAATYGSGGYEDVEIQCYAVQAARQRDGDGALAAAKPLWFTGQATPDACEPAFAALIVRGTISIDDRWARYRLAMEAGSFRLAQQIAGDLPTAERIPARSFQHVDERPAARLVQGGFRWSHRDGHELALYALERAARSDPEGAREVWLK
;
A
#
# COMPACT_ATOMS: atom_id res chain seq x y z
N MET A 1 -33.23 -41.63 91.66
CA MET A 1 -34.11 -41.16 90.58
C MET A 1 -33.36 -40.02 89.92
N SER A 2 -32.66 -40.24 88.84
CA SER A 2 -32.05 -39.20 88.05
C SER A 2 -31.97 -39.73 86.66
N LEU A 3 -32.75 -39.13 85.77
CA LEU A 3 -32.82 -39.39 84.38
C LEU A 3 -31.75 -38.55 83.62
N LEU A 4 -30.91 -39.17 82.87
CA LEU A 4 -29.97 -38.56 81.92
C LEU A 4 -30.66 -38.46 80.53
N PRO A 5 -30.53 -37.31 79.84
CA PRO A 5 -31.03 -37.17 78.47
C PRO A 5 -30.03 -37.68 77.41
N PRO A 6 -30.48 -38.07 76.18
CA PRO A 6 -29.65 -38.68 75.18
C PRO A 6 -28.82 -37.62 74.40
N ILE A 7 -27.61 -38.03 74.00
CA ILE A 7 -26.67 -37.31 73.24
C ILE A 7 -27.15 -37.30 71.76
N ALA A 8 -27.45 -36.11 71.25
CA ALA A 8 -27.75 -35.91 69.85
C ALA A 8 -26.44 -35.86 69.02
N ALA A 9 -26.29 -36.86 68.15
CA ALA A 9 -25.20 -36.90 67.17
C ALA A 9 -25.40 -35.82 66.05
N ARG A 10 -24.50 -34.82 66.00
CA ARG A 10 -24.45 -33.83 64.94
C ARG A 10 -23.65 -34.43 63.73
N ALA A 11 -24.34 -34.80 62.69
CA ALA A 11 -23.73 -35.13 61.42
C ALA A 11 -23.26 -33.83 60.73
N ALA A 12 -21.95 -33.62 60.62
CA ALA A 12 -21.36 -32.54 59.81
C ALA A 12 -21.32 -32.98 58.34
N VAL A 13 -22.20 -32.42 57.54
CA VAL A 13 -22.14 -32.55 56.07
C VAL A 13 -21.07 -31.58 55.57
N ALA A 14 -19.89 -32.07 55.20
CA ALA A 14 -18.86 -31.33 54.51
C ALA A 14 -19.24 -31.21 53.01
N LEU A 15 -19.74 -30.05 52.60
CA LEU A 15 -20.00 -29.73 51.22
C LEU A 15 -18.66 -29.34 50.58
N ALA A 16 -18.02 -30.28 49.86
CA ALA A 16 -16.85 -30.03 49.06
C ALA A 16 -17.28 -29.29 47.79
N LEU A 17 -17.09 -27.96 47.75
CA LEU A 17 -17.14 -27.18 46.54
C LEU A 17 -15.93 -27.55 45.66
N ALA A 18 -16.13 -28.42 44.64
CA ALA A 18 -15.21 -28.64 43.58
C ALA A 18 -15.24 -27.36 42.64
N VAL A 19 -14.34 -26.43 42.89
CA VAL A 19 -14.04 -25.37 41.93
C VAL A 19 -13.32 -26.06 40.79
N ALA A 20 -14.05 -26.44 39.76
CA ALA A 20 -13.48 -26.81 38.46
C ALA A 20 -12.91 -25.53 37.85
N ALA A 21 -11.65 -25.21 38.17
CA ALA A 21 -10.86 -24.27 37.41
C ALA A 21 -10.76 -24.86 36.00
N GLY A 22 -11.63 -24.41 35.11
CA GLY A 22 -11.50 -24.70 33.67
C GLY A 22 -10.17 -24.11 33.20
N ALA A 23 -9.12 -24.93 33.20
CA ALA A 23 -7.89 -24.62 32.53
C ALA A 23 -8.27 -24.51 31.05
N SER A 24 -8.46 -23.29 30.56
CA SER A 24 -8.53 -23.04 29.11
C SER A 24 -7.24 -23.61 28.54
N ALA A 25 -7.34 -24.69 27.76
CA ALA A 25 -6.18 -25.27 27.10
C ALA A 25 -5.53 -24.17 26.25
N GLN A 26 -4.31 -23.77 26.61
CA GLN A 26 -3.55 -22.84 25.78
C GLN A 26 -3.38 -23.45 24.40
N GLY A 27 -3.50 -22.59 23.39
CA GLY A 27 -3.23 -22.98 22.01
C GLY A 27 -1.84 -23.60 21.85
N THR A 28 -1.71 -24.52 20.94
CA THR A 28 -0.44 -25.20 20.67
C THR A 28 0.28 -24.56 19.48
N ASP A 29 1.61 -24.76 19.37
CA ASP A 29 2.37 -24.37 18.18
C ASP A 29 1.78 -24.98 16.90
N ALA A 30 1.27 -26.21 16.98
CA ALA A 30 0.63 -26.89 15.84
C ALA A 30 -0.63 -26.15 15.37
N ASP A 31 -1.43 -25.58 16.29
CA ASP A 31 -2.62 -24.78 15.94
C ASP A 31 -2.22 -23.47 15.25
N ILE A 32 -1.13 -22.84 15.69
CA ILE A 32 -0.59 -21.63 15.06
C ILE A 32 -0.08 -21.94 13.64
N VAL A 33 0.69 -23.01 13.45
CA VAL A 33 1.18 -23.43 12.15
C VAL A 33 0.02 -23.78 11.19
N ALA A 34 -1.01 -24.45 11.70
CA ALA A 34 -2.20 -24.78 10.91
C ALA A 34 -2.98 -23.50 10.52
N ALA A 35 -3.12 -22.54 11.44
CA ALA A 35 -3.76 -21.25 11.16
C ALA A 35 -2.96 -20.44 10.12
N LYS A 36 -1.62 -20.41 10.24
CA LYS A 36 -0.74 -19.76 9.24
C LYS A 36 -0.90 -20.38 7.86
N ALA A 37 -0.90 -21.71 7.80
CA ALA A 37 -1.09 -22.43 6.54
C ALA A 37 -2.48 -22.19 5.91
N ALA A 38 -3.53 -22.01 6.71
CA ALA A 38 -4.85 -21.60 6.22
C ALA A 38 -4.82 -20.17 5.67
N PHE A 39 -4.17 -19.25 6.37
CA PHE A 39 -3.96 -17.86 5.91
C PHE A 39 -3.20 -17.83 4.57
N ASP A 40 -2.09 -18.56 4.45
CA ASP A 40 -1.26 -18.56 3.23
C ASP A 40 -2.00 -19.10 2.00
N ARG A 41 -2.97 -19.99 2.21
CA ARG A 41 -3.85 -20.50 1.14
C ARG A 41 -5.08 -19.64 0.88
N GLY A 42 -5.29 -18.56 1.65
CA GLY A 42 -6.52 -17.77 1.56
C GLY A 42 -7.77 -18.50 2.07
N ASP A 43 -7.60 -19.60 2.83
CA ASP A 43 -8.71 -20.41 3.35
C ASP A 43 -9.31 -19.78 4.60
N ARG A 44 -10.21 -18.83 4.36
CA ARG A 44 -10.88 -18.07 5.43
C ARG A 44 -11.70 -18.99 6.35
N ALA A 45 -12.43 -19.96 5.79
CA ALA A 45 -13.28 -20.84 6.58
C ALA A 45 -12.44 -21.69 7.55
N ARG A 46 -11.34 -22.21 7.06
CA ARG A 46 -10.40 -22.99 7.86
C ARG A 46 -9.74 -22.15 8.94
N LEU A 47 -9.33 -20.92 8.60
CA LEU A 47 -8.72 -19.99 9.54
C LEU A 47 -9.70 -19.62 10.68
N GLU A 48 -10.96 -19.35 10.36
CA GLU A 48 -12.00 -19.07 11.36
C GLU A 48 -12.23 -20.26 12.31
N ALA A 49 -12.21 -21.49 11.78
CA ALA A 49 -12.35 -22.70 12.59
C ALA A 49 -11.14 -22.95 13.51
N LEU A 50 -9.94 -22.52 13.11
CA LEU A 50 -8.71 -22.70 13.88
C LEU A 50 -8.46 -21.58 14.91
N ALA A 51 -8.98 -20.41 14.69
CA ALA A 51 -8.69 -19.23 15.52
C ALA A 51 -9.01 -19.42 17.02
N PRO A 52 -10.12 -20.05 17.43
CA PRO A 52 -10.38 -20.32 18.84
C PRO A 52 -9.33 -21.22 19.51
N ARG A 53 -8.69 -22.09 18.72
CA ARG A 53 -7.65 -23.01 19.20
C ARG A 53 -6.34 -22.29 19.53
N ALA A 54 -6.10 -21.11 18.95
CA ALA A 54 -4.92 -20.29 19.22
C ALA A 54 -5.03 -19.47 20.52
N SER A 55 -6.18 -19.52 21.18
CA SER A 55 -6.43 -18.70 22.37
C SER A 55 -5.40 -18.96 23.47
N GLY A 56 -4.90 -17.89 24.07
CA GLY A 56 -3.89 -17.93 25.12
C GLY A 56 -2.46 -18.25 24.65
N HIS A 57 -2.26 -18.52 23.37
CA HIS A 57 -0.93 -18.68 22.80
C HIS A 57 -0.23 -17.32 22.58
N LEU A 58 1.10 -17.28 22.73
CA LEU A 58 1.88 -16.06 22.51
C LEU A 58 1.65 -15.42 21.14
N LEU A 59 1.41 -16.25 20.11
CA LEU A 59 1.16 -15.83 18.74
C LEU A 59 -0.33 -15.69 18.38
N GLU A 60 -1.25 -15.76 19.35
CA GLU A 60 -2.68 -15.47 19.13
C GLU A 60 -2.91 -14.13 18.40
N PRO A 61 -2.18 -13.02 18.68
CA PRO A 61 -2.35 -11.76 17.96
C PRO A 61 -2.14 -11.87 16.46
N TYR A 62 -1.24 -12.76 16.00
CA TYR A 62 -1.02 -13.01 14.58
C TYR A 62 -2.24 -13.70 13.94
N VAL A 63 -2.84 -14.66 14.62
CA VAL A 63 -4.03 -15.34 14.12
C VAL A 63 -5.21 -14.36 14.01
N ALA A 64 -5.38 -13.49 15.00
CA ALA A 64 -6.38 -12.42 14.96
C ALA A 64 -6.14 -11.45 13.78
N TYR A 65 -4.88 -11.06 13.56
CA TYR A 65 -4.47 -10.23 12.41
C TYR A 65 -4.78 -10.94 11.07
N TRP A 66 -4.40 -12.20 10.90
CA TRP A 66 -4.64 -12.95 9.64
C TRP A 66 -6.12 -13.06 9.31
N ARG A 67 -6.97 -13.29 10.31
CA ARG A 67 -8.44 -13.35 10.13
C ARG A 67 -8.97 -12.03 9.56
N LEU A 68 -8.61 -10.90 10.18
CA LEU A 68 -9.05 -9.59 9.74
C LEU A 68 -8.47 -9.23 8.38
N LYS A 69 -7.21 -9.57 8.12
CA LYS A 69 -6.54 -9.29 6.83
C LYS A 69 -7.16 -10.05 5.68
N LEU A 70 -7.48 -11.34 5.82
CA LEU A 70 -8.14 -12.12 4.76
C LEU A 70 -9.54 -11.59 4.42
N GLY A 71 -10.20 -10.98 5.39
CA GLY A 71 -11.54 -10.41 5.21
C GLY A 71 -11.56 -8.90 5.17
N ILE A 72 -10.44 -8.21 4.98
CA ILE A 72 -10.30 -6.76 5.22
C ILE A 72 -11.36 -5.93 4.49
N ASP A 73 -11.71 -6.31 3.26
CA ASP A 73 -12.69 -5.58 2.47
C ASP A 73 -14.15 -5.77 2.95
N THR A 74 -14.41 -6.79 3.76
CA THR A 74 -15.75 -7.08 4.32
C THR A 74 -15.74 -7.14 5.85
N ALA A 75 -14.62 -6.76 6.47
CA ALA A 75 -14.48 -6.80 7.92
C ALA A 75 -15.42 -5.79 8.60
N ASP A 76 -15.95 -6.20 9.76
CA ASP A 76 -16.66 -5.30 10.63
C ASP A 76 -15.72 -4.20 11.14
N PRO A 77 -16.05 -2.91 10.94
CA PRO A 77 -15.25 -1.80 11.44
C PRO A 77 -15.00 -1.84 12.94
N GLU A 78 -15.95 -2.38 13.73
CA GLU A 78 -15.79 -2.53 15.17
C GLU A 78 -14.72 -3.57 15.51
N ALA A 79 -14.68 -4.69 14.79
CA ALA A 79 -13.65 -5.71 14.97
C ALA A 79 -12.25 -5.15 14.64
N ILE A 80 -12.13 -4.33 13.59
CA ILE A 80 -10.88 -3.63 13.27
C ILE A 80 -10.49 -2.68 14.41
N ARG A 81 -11.41 -1.84 14.90
CA ARG A 81 -11.14 -0.91 15.99
C ARG A 81 -10.73 -1.62 17.28
N ALA A 82 -11.42 -2.69 17.63
CA ALA A 82 -11.10 -3.51 18.80
C ALA A 82 -9.68 -4.10 18.70
N PHE A 83 -9.30 -4.61 17.53
CA PHE A 83 -7.95 -5.11 17.29
C PHE A 83 -6.90 -4.00 17.44
N LEU A 84 -7.11 -2.85 16.78
CA LEU A 84 -6.18 -1.72 16.83
C LEU A 84 -5.99 -1.19 18.26
N ALA A 85 -7.07 -1.16 19.06
CA ALA A 85 -7.00 -0.74 20.46
C ALA A 85 -6.27 -1.79 21.34
N ARG A 86 -6.61 -3.07 21.16
CA ARG A 86 -6.01 -4.16 21.96
C ARG A 86 -4.51 -4.33 21.72
N TYR A 87 -4.06 -4.12 20.49
CA TYR A 87 -2.67 -4.35 20.08
C TYR A 87 -1.93 -3.07 19.67
N ALA A 88 -2.37 -1.91 20.15
CA ALA A 88 -1.88 -0.58 19.75
C ALA A 88 -0.35 -0.41 19.79
N ALA A 89 0.32 -1.07 20.74
CA ALA A 89 1.78 -1.01 20.90
C ALA A 89 2.54 -2.05 20.06
N THR A 90 1.87 -2.71 19.11
CA THR A 90 2.50 -3.77 18.29
C THR A 90 2.61 -3.40 16.82
N PRO A 91 3.61 -3.91 16.10
CA PRO A 91 3.70 -3.75 14.64
C PRO A 91 2.49 -4.33 13.89
N LEU A 92 1.72 -5.25 14.49
CA LEU A 92 0.53 -5.84 13.87
C LEU A 92 -0.61 -4.83 13.77
N ALA A 93 -0.78 -3.96 14.78
CA ALA A 93 -1.78 -2.91 14.73
C ALA A 93 -1.48 -1.93 13.59
N GLU A 94 -0.22 -1.52 13.43
CA GLU A 94 0.18 -0.61 12.35
C GLU A 94 -0.04 -1.27 10.96
N ARG A 95 0.35 -2.54 10.81
CA ARG A 95 0.10 -3.30 9.55
C ARG A 95 -1.38 -3.40 9.22
N LEU A 96 -2.22 -3.74 10.21
CA LEU A 96 -3.67 -3.84 9.97
C LEU A 96 -4.27 -2.47 9.64
N LYS A 97 -3.81 -1.42 10.31
CA LYS A 97 -4.24 -0.04 10.05
C LYS A 97 -3.93 0.39 8.61
N ILE A 98 -2.73 0.08 8.11
CA ILE A 98 -2.33 0.32 6.72
C ILE A 98 -3.23 -0.47 5.74
N ASP A 99 -3.41 -1.78 5.97
CA ASP A 99 -4.29 -2.62 5.14
C ASP A 99 -5.73 -2.08 5.13
N TRP A 100 -6.22 -1.61 6.29
CA TRP A 100 -7.56 -1.05 6.42
C TRP A 100 -7.71 0.29 5.71
N LEU A 101 -6.73 1.20 5.84
CA LEU A 101 -6.72 2.47 5.11
C LEU A 101 -6.75 2.24 3.59
N ARG A 102 -5.97 1.29 3.07
CA ARG A 102 -6.02 0.93 1.65
C ARG A 102 -7.41 0.40 1.24
N SER A 103 -8.02 -0.45 2.06
CA SER A 103 -9.36 -0.97 1.79
C SER A 103 -10.40 0.14 1.76
N LEU A 104 -10.37 1.06 2.74
CA LEU A 104 -11.27 2.21 2.81
C LEU A 104 -11.07 3.15 1.63
N GLY A 105 -9.81 3.42 1.26
CA GLY A 105 -9.48 4.26 0.10
C GLY A 105 -10.00 3.68 -1.22
N ARG A 106 -9.78 2.39 -1.47
CA ARG A 106 -10.32 1.70 -2.66
C ARG A 106 -11.85 1.76 -2.75
N LYS A 107 -12.52 1.74 -1.61
CA LYS A 107 -14.00 1.83 -1.53
C LYS A 107 -14.54 3.26 -1.59
N GLY A 108 -13.67 4.26 -1.44
CA GLY A 108 -14.09 5.65 -1.32
C GLY A 108 -14.83 5.95 0.00
N ASP A 109 -14.60 5.17 1.06
CA ASP A 109 -15.17 5.42 2.39
C ASP A 109 -14.34 6.49 3.11
N TRP A 110 -14.45 7.72 2.62
CA TRP A 110 -13.61 8.82 3.06
C TRP A 110 -13.87 9.21 4.52
N THR A 111 -15.07 9.00 5.03
CA THR A 111 -15.41 9.28 6.42
C THR A 111 -14.64 8.38 7.38
N ARG A 112 -14.67 7.06 7.15
CA ARG A 112 -13.91 6.12 7.97
C ARG A 112 -12.42 6.21 7.70
N PHE A 113 -12.03 6.48 6.45
CA PHE A 113 -10.63 6.73 6.10
C PHE A 113 -10.05 7.87 6.93
N ALA A 114 -10.68 9.05 6.94
CA ALA A 114 -10.21 10.22 7.67
C ALA A 114 -10.12 9.96 9.18
N ALA A 115 -11.14 9.29 9.75
CA ALA A 115 -11.14 8.92 11.17
C ALA A 115 -10.00 7.94 11.52
N THR A 116 -9.67 7.00 10.62
CA THR A 116 -8.59 6.02 10.83
C THR A 116 -7.22 6.62 10.57
N TYR A 117 -7.09 7.49 9.57
CA TYR A 117 -5.84 8.14 9.17
C TYR A 117 -5.26 9.01 10.29
N GLY A 118 -6.10 9.77 11.01
CA GLY A 118 -5.71 10.57 12.16
C GLY A 118 -4.80 11.76 11.77
N SER A 119 -3.68 11.92 12.48
CA SER A 119 -2.73 13.02 12.29
C SER A 119 -1.83 12.87 11.05
N GLY A 120 -1.89 11.74 10.34
CA GLY A 120 -1.05 11.50 9.18
C GLY A 120 0.33 10.90 9.51
N GLY A 121 1.32 11.22 8.67
CA GLY A 121 2.69 10.74 8.87
C GLY A 121 3.02 9.41 8.20
N TYR A 122 2.18 8.97 7.24
CA TYR A 122 2.46 7.77 6.45
C TYR A 122 3.39 8.09 5.28
N GLU A 123 4.43 7.30 5.12
CA GLU A 123 5.34 7.37 3.97
C GLU A 123 4.78 6.65 2.73
N ASP A 124 3.76 5.83 2.92
CA ASP A 124 3.10 5.07 1.86
C ASP A 124 2.36 5.98 0.88
N VAL A 125 2.83 6.04 -0.36
CA VAL A 125 2.31 6.93 -1.41
C VAL A 125 0.84 6.65 -1.74
N GLU A 126 0.40 5.39 -1.72
CA GLU A 126 -1.01 5.02 -1.96
C GLU A 126 -1.91 5.64 -0.89
N ILE A 127 -1.52 5.50 0.38
CA ILE A 127 -2.25 6.10 1.51
C ILE A 127 -2.24 7.62 1.44
N GLN A 128 -1.11 8.25 1.08
CA GLN A 128 -1.03 9.70 0.90
C GLN A 128 -1.99 10.19 -0.20
N CYS A 129 -2.07 9.48 -1.32
CA CYS A 129 -3.00 9.80 -2.40
C CYS A 129 -4.47 9.63 -1.97
N TYR A 130 -4.81 8.59 -1.22
CA TYR A 130 -6.14 8.47 -0.62
C TYR A 130 -6.44 9.57 0.39
N ALA A 131 -5.44 9.99 1.18
CA ALA A 131 -5.60 11.11 2.12
C ALA A 131 -5.93 12.43 1.41
N VAL A 132 -5.29 12.70 0.26
CA VAL A 132 -5.62 13.85 -0.58
C VAL A 132 -7.06 13.76 -1.11
N GLN A 133 -7.52 12.59 -1.54
CA GLN A 133 -8.90 12.40 -2.01
C GLN A 133 -9.91 12.58 -0.86
N ALA A 134 -9.62 12.06 0.32
CA ALA A 134 -10.46 12.25 1.51
C ALA A 134 -10.53 13.73 1.92
N ALA A 135 -9.39 14.43 1.90
CA ALA A 135 -9.33 15.87 2.16
C ALA A 135 -10.09 16.68 1.10
N ARG A 136 -9.97 16.30 -0.18
CA ARG A 136 -10.75 16.92 -1.26
C ARG A 136 -12.24 16.81 -1.03
N GLN A 137 -12.72 15.64 -0.59
CA GLN A 137 -14.15 15.43 -0.30
C GLN A 137 -14.65 16.33 0.83
N ARG A 138 -13.81 16.63 1.82
CA ARG A 138 -14.16 17.45 2.99
C ARG A 138 -13.96 18.94 2.72
N ASP A 139 -12.84 19.33 2.14
CA ASP A 139 -12.32 20.70 2.08
C ASP A 139 -12.36 21.29 0.66
N GLY A 140 -12.78 20.48 -0.33
CA GLY A 140 -12.83 20.86 -1.72
C GLY A 140 -11.47 20.75 -2.44
N ASP A 141 -11.42 21.27 -3.67
CA ASP A 141 -10.31 21.07 -4.59
C ASP A 141 -8.98 21.73 -4.15
N GLY A 142 -9.00 22.64 -3.18
CA GLY A 142 -7.78 23.20 -2.60
C GLY A 142 -6.84 22.14 -2.00
N ALA A 143 -7.43 21.06 -1.46
CA ALA A 143 -6.67 19.95 -0.90
C ALA A 143 -5.79 19.19 -1.92
N LEU A 144 -6.14 19.26 -3.21
CA LEU A 144 -5.39 18.59 -4.28
C LEU A 144 -3.93 19.02 -4.36
N ALA A 145 -3.60 20.26 -3.96
CA ALA A 145 -2.23 20.77 -3.98
C ALA A 145 -1.25 19.89 -3.21
N ALA A 146 -1.73 19.21 -2.17
CA ALA A 146 -0.91 18.27 -1.38
C ALA A 146 -0.41 17.05 -2.19
N ALA A 147 -1.05 16.71 -3.31
CA ALA A 147 -0.58 15.64 -4.18
C ALA A 147 0.58 16.07 -5.11
N LYS A 148 0.80 17.38 -5.34
CA LYS A 148 1.83 17.83 -6.30
C LYS A 148 3.24 17.31 -5.98
N PRO A 149 3.73 17.28 -4.73
CA PRO A 149 5.04 16.70 -4.42
C PRO A 149 5.16 15.22 -4.80
N LEU A 150 4.07 14.44 -4.72
CA LEU A 150 4.05 13.02 -5.05
C LEU A 150 4.19 12.76 -6.56
N TRP A 151 3.98 13.78 -7.39
CA TRP A 151 4.20 13.72 -8.83
C TRP A 151 5.66 13.53 -9.20
N PHE A 152 6.59 14.14 -8.45
CA PHE A 152 8.01 14.19 -8.79
C PHE A 152 8.73 12.92 -8.38
N THR A 153 8.47 11.84 -9.11
CA THR A 153 9.13 10.54 -8.95
C THR A 153 9.44 9.92 -10.30
N GLY A 154 10.55 9.18 -10.38
CA GLY A 154 10.92 8.37 -11.54
C GLY A 154 10.29 6.99 -11.58
N GLN A 155 9.44 6.67 -10.60
CA GLN A 155 8.75 5.39 -10.50
C GLN A 155 7.26 5.54 -10.83
N ALA A 156 6.63 4.43 -11.21
CA ALA A 156 5.18 4.40 -11.36
C ALA A 156 4.52 4.68 -10.00
N THR A 157 3.52 5.53 -10.00
CA THR A 157 2.72 5.82 -8.81
C THR A 157 1.51 4.88 -8.73
N PRO A 158 1.02 4.58 -7.51
CA PRO A 158 -0.22 3.82 -7.36
C PRO A 158 -1.41 4.46 -8.08
N ASP A 159 -2.35 3.65 -8.56
CA ASP A 159 -3.57 4.11 -9.23
C ASP A 159 -4.39 5.07 -8.36
N ALA A 160 -4.27 4.96 -7.04
CA ALA A 160 -4.85 5.89 -6.07
C ALA A 160 -4.48 7.36 -6.32
N CYS A 161 -3.34 7.63 -6.96
CA CYS A 161 -2.87 9.00 -7.23
C CYS A 161 -3.49 9.60 -8.50
N GLU A 162 -3.96 8.76 -9.42
CA GLU A 162 -4.45 9.18 -10.74
C GLU A 162 -5.54 10.26 -10.68
N PRO A 163 -6.60 10.12 -9.85
CA PRO A 163 -7.65 11.15 -9.81
C PRO A 163 -7.14 12.54 -9.37
N ALA A 164 -6.16 12.56 -8.44
CA ALA A 164 -5.58 13.81 -7.98
C ALA A 164 -4.66 14.43 -9.04
N PHE A 165 -3.82 13.64 -9.67
CA PHE A 165 -2.91 14.09 -10.72
C PHE A 165 -3.66 14.59 -11.96
N ALA A 166 -4.68 13.84 -12.42
CA ALA A 166 -5.52 14.27 -13.53
C ALA A 166 -6.19 15.63 -13.25
N ALA A 167 -6.73 15.81 -12.05
CA ALA A 167 -7.33 17.08 -11.65
C ALA A 167 -6.29 18.23 -11.61
N LEU A 168 -5.08 17.98 -11.11
CA LEU A 168 -4.00 18.98 -11.07
C LEU A 168 -3.49 19.35 -12.47
N ILE A 169 -3.44 18.38 -13.39
CA ILE A 169 -3.08 18.63 -14.81
C ILE A 169 -4.14 19.51 -15.48
N VAL A 170 -5.42 19.17 -15.35
CA VAL A 170 -6.53 19.92 -15.94
C VAL A 170 -6.54 21.37 -15.42
N ARG A 171 -6.18 21.58 -14.17
CA ARG A 171 -6.10 22.92 -13.54
C ARG A 171 -4.80 23.67 -13.87
N GLY A 172 -3.86 23.05 -14.56
CA GLY A 172 -2.54 23.62 -14.86
C GLY A 172 -1.61 23.73 -13.63
N THR A 173 -2.00 23.17 -12.48
CA THR A 173 -1.16 23.13 -11.26
C THR A 173 0.04 22.19 -11.46
N ILE A 174 -0.15 21.06 -12.17
CA ILE A 174 0.93 20.30 -12.79
C ILE A 174 1.07 20.82 -14.22
N SER A 175 2.11 21.63 -14.44
CA SER A 175 2.41 22.25 -15.71
C SER A 175 3.03 21.26 -16.72
N ILE A 176 3.19 21.70 -17.97
CA ILE A 176 3.94 20.95 -18.98
C ILE A 176 5.40 20.76 -18.53
N ASP A 177 5.99 21.76 -17.88
CA ASP A 177 7.36 21.66 -17.35
C ASP A 177 7.46 20.64 -16.22
N ASP A 178 6.47 20.57 -15.32
CA ASP A 178 6.40 19.53 -14.27
C ASP A 178 6.29 18.11 -14.88
N ARG A 179 5.56 17.97 -15.99
CA ARG A 179 5.43 16.70 -16.71
C ARG A 179 6.75 16.28 -17.36
N TRP A 180 7.47 17.21 -17.98
CA TRP A 180 8.82 16.95 -18.49
C TRP A 180 9.82 16.67 -17.36
N ALA A 181 9.71 17.33 -16.22
CA ALA A 181 10.53 17.02 -15.05
C ALA A 181 10.35 15.57 -14.60
N ARG A 182 9.10 15.09 -14.52
CA ARG A 182 8.83 13.68 -14.21
C ARG A 182 9.34 12.72 -15.29
N TYR A 183 9.22 13.09 -16.56
CA TYR A 183 9.82 12.34 -17.67
C TYR A 183 11.31 12.10 -17.44
N ARG A 184 12.07 13.15 -17.10
CA ARG A 184 13.50 13.05 -16.84
C ARG A 184 13.82 12.21 -15.62
N LEU A 185 13.07 12.36 -14.52
CA LEU A 185 13.19 11.48 -13.36
C LEU A 185 12.98 10.00 -13.71
N ALA A 186 12.01 9.70 -14.59
CA ALA A 186 11.78 8.35 -15.06
C ALA A 186 12.95 7.84 -15.93
N MET A 187 13.54 8.69 -16.75
CA MET A 187 14.75 8.39 -17.50
C MET A 187 15.94 8.07 -16.59
N GLU A 188 16.22 8.92 -15.61
CA GLU A 188 17.29 8.75 -14.62
C GLU A 188 17.11 7.45 -13.82
N ALA A 189 15.86 7.13 -13.44
CA ALA A 189 15.53 5.87 -12.75
C ALA A 189 15.56 4.62 -13.67
N GLY A 190 15.80 4.78 -14.97
CA GLY A 190 15.73 3.70 -15.95
C GLY A 190 14.33 3.17 -16.22
N SER A 191 13.29 3.90 -15.80
CA SER A 191 11.87 3.56 -16.00
C SER A 191 11.38 4.01 -17.38
N PHE A 192 11.99 3.50 -18.46
CA PHE A 192 11.75 3.98 -19.83
C PHE A 192 10.30 3.86 -20.27
N ARG A 193 9.59 2.80 -19.84
CA ARG A 193 8.16 2.67 -20.15
C ARG A 193 7.35 3.84 -19.58
N LEU A 194 7.63 4.23 -18.34
CA LEU A 194 6.98 5.38 -17.71
C LEU A 194 7.33 6.68 -18.44
N ALA A 195 8.60 6.88 -18.80
CA ALA A 195 9.02 8.04 -19.60
C ALA A 195 8.28 8.13 -20.93
N GLN A 196 8.19 7.02 -21.68
CA GLN A 196 7.43 6.97 -22.93
C GLN A 196 5.94 7.28 -22.73
N GLN A 197 5.33 6.77 -21.67
CA GLN A 197 3.94 7.05 -21.32
C GLN A 197 3.74 8.54 -21.04
N ILE A 198 4.56 9.13 -20.17
CA ILE A 198 4.48 10.56 -19.84
C ILE A 198 4.61 11.43 -21.08
N ALA A 199 5.59 11.13 -21.95
CA ALA A 199 5.81 11.88 -23.19
C ALA A 199 4.68 11.69 -24.19
N GLY A 200 4.05 10.51 -24.23
CA GLY A 200 2.89 10.21 -25.06
C GLY A 200 1.62 10.94 -24.63
N ASP A 201 1.49 11.21 -23.33
CA ASP A 201 0.32 11.88 -22.75
C ASP A 201 0.41 13.42 -22.76
N LEU A 202 1.56 13.97 -23.19
CA LEU A 202 1.71 15.43 -23.36
C LEU A 202 0.75 15.99 -24.43
N PRO A 203 0.44 17.29 -24.42
CA PRO A 203 -0.29 17.95 -25.50
C PRO A 203 0.40 17.72 -26.85
N THR A 204 -0.38 17.71 -27.93
CA THR A 204 0.10 17.32 -29.28
C THR A 204 1.36 18.10 -29.72
N ALA A 205 1.49 19.37 -29.34
CA ALA A 205 2.66 20.19 -29.69
C ALA A 205 3.97 19.72 -29.01
N GLU A 206 3.86 19.12 -27.84
CA GLU A 206 4.97 18.66 -26.97
C GLU A 206 5.18 17.14 -27.01
N ARG A 207 4.25 16.40 -27.63
CA ARG A 207 4.19 14.93 -27.55
C ARG A 207 5.31 14.29 -28.35
N ILE A 208 5.94 13.26 -27.75
CA ILE A 208 6.77 12.31 -28.48
C ILE A 208 5.90 11.10 -28.86
N PRO A 209 5.63 10.83 -30.14
CA PRO A 209 4.85 9.67 -30.55
C PRO A 209 5.54 8.35 -30.17
N ALA A 210 4.77 7.33 -29.80
CA ALA A 210 5.30 6.01 -29.41
C ALA A 210 6.22 5.41 -30.49
N ARG A 211 5.90 5.58 -31.79
CA ARG A 211 6.75 5.15 -32.93
C ARG A 211 8.15 5.76 -32.91
N SER A 212 8.32 6.98 -32.36
CA SER A 212 9.63 7.64 -32.29
C SER A 212 10.53 6.95 -31.27
N PHE A 213 9.96 6.55 -30.12
CA PHE A 213 10.67 5.71 -29.15
C PHE A 213 11.00 4.33 -29.69
N GLN A 214 10.05 3.70 -30.39
CA GLN A 214 10.28 2.39 -31.02
C GLN A 214 11.44 2.42 -32.00
N HIS A 215 11.53 3.43 -32.88
CA HIS A 215 12.66 3.58 -33.82
C HIS A 215 14.00 3.77 -33.10
N VAL A 216 13.99 4.46 -31.94
CA VAL A 216 15.20 4.59 -31.12
C VAL A 216 15.56 3.25 -30.47
N ASP A 217 14.60 2.55 -29.90
CA ASP A 217 14.83 1.28 -29.20
C ASP A 217 15.40 0.18 -30.13
N GLU A 218 14.98 0.18 -31.40
CA GLU A 218 15.50 -0.75 -32.42
C GLU A 218 16.99 -0.54 -32.69
N ARG A 219 17.46 0.70 -32.80
CA ARG A 219 18.83 1.05 -33.20
C ARG A 219 19.30 2.38 -32.53
N PRO A 220 19.51 2.45 -31.23
CA PRO A 220 19.75 3.72 -30.55
C PRO A 220 21.00 4.45 -31.04
N ALA A 221 22.15 3.75 -31.20
CA ALA A 221 23.37 4.36 -31.68
C ALA A 221 23.26 4.82 -33.14
N ALA A 222 22.65 4.00 -34.02
CA ALA A 222 22.43 4.39 -35.42
C ALA A 222 21.51 5.63 -35.51
N ARG A 223 20.49 5.72 -34.63
CA ARG A 223 19.58 6.85 -34.62
C ARG A 223 20.27 8.15 -34.23
N LEU A 224 21.21 8.10 -33.25
CA LEU A 224 22.03 9.24 -32.87
C LEU A 224 22.88 9.75 -34.05
N VAL A 225 23.54 8.82 -34.76
CA VAL A 225 24.40 9.17 -35.91
C VAL A 225 23.59 9.71 -37.08
N GLN A 226 22.45 9.08 -37.41
CA GLN A 226 21.56 9.52 -38.49
C GLN A 226 20.92 10.86 -38.24
N GLY A 227 20.75 11.23 -36.98
CA GLY A 227 20.10 12.48 -36.59
C GLY A 227 18.59 12.48 -36.88
N GLY A 228 18.08 13.62 -37.35
CA GLY A 228 16.66 13.82 -37.65
C GLY A 228 15.81 14.10 -36.42
N PHE A 229 16.43 14.53 -35.33
CA PHE A 229 15.77 15.09 -34.17
C PHE A 229 15.34 16.52 -34.44
N ARG A 230 14.19 16.92 -33.89
CA ARG A 230 13.69 18.29 -34.02
C ARG A 230 14.38 19.22 -33.02
N TRP A 231 15.63 19.59 -33.29
CA TRP A 231 16.48 20.36 -32.34
C TRP A 231 15.90 21.72 -31.94
N SER A 232 14.98 22.29 -32.71
CA SER A 232 14.28 23.53 -32.36
C SER A 232 13.11 23.33 -31.40
N HIS A 233 12.80 22.07 -31.05
CA HIS A 233 11.67 21.69 -30.19
C HIS A 233 12.12 20.80 -29.05
N ARG A 234 11.49 20.96 -27.91
CA ARG A 234 11.84 20.21 -26.69
C ARG A 234 11.72 18.71 -26.85
N ASP A 235 10.66 18.24 -27.49
CA ASP A 235 10.46 16.82 -27.80
C ASP A 235 11.62 16.21 -28.57
N GLY A 236 12.24 16.97 -29.48
CA GLY A 236 13.42 16.51 -30.22
C GLY A 236 14.65 16.36 -29.34
N HIS A 237 14.90 17.33 -28.45
CA HIS A 237 15.99 17.24 -27.46
C HIS A 237 15.80 16.04 -26.52
N GLU A 238 14.60 15.88 -25.96
CA GLU A 238 14.33 14.80 -25.01
C GLU A 238 14.39 13.42 -25.69
N LEU A 239 13.99 13.32 -26.96
CA LEU A 239 14.14 12.06 -27.74
C LEU A 239 15.62 11.78 -28.05
N ALA A 240 16.44 12.80 -28.30
CA ALA A 240 17.88 12.60 -28.51
C ALA A 240 18.58 12.13 -27.21
N LEU A 241 18.21 12.71 -26.06
CA LEU A 241 18.69 12.27 -24.75
C LEU A 241 18.25 10.82 -24.46
N TYR A 242 17.02 10.46 -24.79
CA TYR A 242 16.54 9.07 -24.70
C TYR A 242 17.41 8.13 -25.57
N ALA A 243 17.70 8.52 -26.82
CA ALA A 243 18.53 7.72 -27.70
C ALA A 243 19.97 7.54 -27.16
N LEU A 244 20.54 8.62 -26.60
CA LEU A 244 21.86 8.60 -25.97
C LEU A 244 21.89 7.65 -24.76
N GLU A 245 20.93 7.74 -23.87
CA GLU A 245 20.81 6.88 -22.70
C GLU A 245 20.67 5.40 -23.10
N ARG A 246 19.86 5.12 -24.11
CA ARG A 246 19.69 3.75 -24.65
C ARG A 246 20.98 3.21 -25.29
N ALA A 247 21.70 4.05 -26.04
CA ALA A 247 22.98 3.67 -26.66
C ALA A 247 24.05 3.44 -25.59
N ALA A 248 24.17 4.32 -24.60
CA ALA A 248 25.16 4.26 -23.55
C ALA A 248 25.07 2.99 -22.66
N ARG A 249 23.89 2.38 -22.56
CA ARG A 249 23.70 1.13 -21.82
C ARG A 249 24.39 -0.06 -22.48
N SER A 250 24.55 -0.07 -23.79
CA SER A 250 25.20 -1.15 -24.55
C SER A 250 26.60 -0.80 -24.96
N ASP A 251 26.87 0.47 -25.30
CA ASP A 251 28.16 0.97 -25.76
C ASP A 251 28.39 2.41 -25.24
N PRO A 252 28.91 2.57 -24.02
CA PRO A 252 29.15 3.88 -23.42
C PRO A 252 30.18 4.72 -24.19
N GLU A 253 31.24 4.10 -24.72
CA GLU A 253 32.29 4.81 -25.45
C GLU A 253 31.77 5.29 -26.82
N GLY A 254 31.09 4.45 -27.57
CA GLY A 254 30.47 4.86 -28.82
C GLY A 254 29.42 5.95 -28.64
N ALA A 255 28.59 5.87 -27.59
CA ALA A 255 27.62 6.90 -27.25
C ALA A 255 28.32 8.24 -26.94
N ARG A 256 29.42 8.22 -26.18
CA ARG A 256 30.22 9.41 -25.89
C ARG A 256 30.81 10.03 -27.15
N GLU A 257 31.37 9.22 -28.07
CA GLU A 257 31.93 9.73 -29.32
C GLU A 257 30.89 10.42 -30.19
N VAL A 258 29.69 9.87 -30.27
CA VAL A 258 28.58 10.47 -31.02
C VAL A 258 28.12 11.78 -30.38
N TRP A 259 28.06 11.84 -29.04
CA TRP A 259 27.63 13.04 -28.32
C TRP A 259 28.60 14.23 -28.48
N LEU A 260 29.88 13.96 -28.64
CA LEU A 260 30.91 15.00 -28.75
C LEU A 260 31.08 15.54 -30.18
N LYS A 261 30.42 14.97 -31.17
CA LYS A 261 30.38 15.43 -32.56
C LYS A 261 29.23 16.38 -32.83
#